data_e2d1fd7bfb00435a4542971fc4d154ae
#
_entry.id   e2d1fd7bfb00435a4542971fc4d154ae
#
_cell.length_a   1.000
_cell.length_b   1.000
_cell.length_c   1.000
_cell.angle_alpha   90.00
_cell.angle_beta   90.00
_cell.angle_gamma   90.00
#
_symmetry.space_group_name_H-M   'P 1'
#
loop_
_entity.id
_entity.type
_entity.pdbx_description
1 polymer ?
#
loop_
_entity_poly.entity_id
_entity_poly.type
_entity_poly.pdbx_seq_one_letter_code
_entity_poly.pdbx_strand_id
1 'polypeptide(L)'
;MDYQKLPLFIHDYPQDAVINPNHESLNYKLPKKLIYAFVTKENIDKFLARYSYRIVGSMETISFNPNVYEIDYEGQKIGLCQAPLGAPAATQLLDWLIGYGVKQVLAVGSCGSLEDFEENEFVIPTKAIRDEGTSLHYLPASESIELNSKFVQRVEQILQDFNYRIHE
;
A
#
# COMPACT_ATOMS: atom_id res chain seq x y z
N MET A 1 -20.24 28.23 -8.11
CA MET A 1 -18.81 27.95 -8.34
C MET A 1 -18.74 26.67 -9.15
N ASP A 2 -18.04 26.68 -10.27
CA ASP A 2 -17.92 25.48 -11.12
C ASP A 2 -16.77 24.63 -10.59
N TYR A 3 -17.10 23.65 -9.77
CA TYR A 3 -16.12 22.78 -9.10
C TYR A 3 -15.26 21.99 -10.10
N GLN A 4 -15.75 21.74 -11.32
CA GLN A 4 -14.99 21.03 -12.36
C GLN A 4 -13.76 21.80 -12.86
N LYS A 5 -13.68 23.10 -12.57
CA LYS A 5 -12.53 23.95 -12.92
C LYS A 5 -11.48 24.05 -11.81
N LEU A 6 -11.71 23.41 -10.66
CA LEU A 6 -10.67 23.38 -9.62
C LEU A 6 -9.54 22.43 -10.06
N PRO A 7 -8.28 22.82 -9.82
CA PRO A 7 -7.13 21.98 -10.21
C PRO A 7 -7.21 20.54 -9.69
N LEU A 8 -7.81 20.34 -8.52
CA LEU A 8 -8.02 19.02 -7.91
C LEU A 8 -8.84 18.06 -8.81
N PHE A 9 -9.75 18.57 -9.65
CA PHE A 9 -10.60 17.76 -10.53
C PHE A 9 -10.13 17.75 -11.98
N ILE A 10 -9.07 18.50 -12.29
CA ILE A 10 -8.44 18.46 -13.62
C ILE A 10 -7.49 17.27 -13.63
N HIS A 11 -7.90 16.25 -14.34
CA HIS A 11 -7.09 15.04 -14.44
C HIS A 11 -6.22 15.14 -15.69
N ASP A 12 -4.93 15.33 -15.46
CA ASP A 12 -3.91 15.26 -16.48
C ASP A 12 -2.99 14.07 -16.17
N TYR A 13 -2.84 13.18 -17.14
CA TYR A 13 -1.94 12.02 -17.05
C TYR A 13 -0.73 12.22 -17.95
N PRO A 14 0.19 13.12 -17.64
CA PRO A 14 1.43 13.12 -18.39
C PRO A 14 2.16 11.80 -18.14
N GLN A 15 2.57 11.16 -19.20
CA GLN A 15 3.43 9.96 -19.09
C GLN A 15 4.80 10.32 -18.51
N ASP A 16 5.20 11.58 -18.65
CA ASP A 16 6.44 12.14 -18.12
C ASP A 16 6.10 13.26 -17.12
N ALA A 17 6.23 12.97 -15.84
CA ALA A 17 6.14 13.98 -14.80
C ALA A 17 7.42 14.83 -14.75
N VAL A 18 7.29 16.10 -14.31
CA VAL A 18 8.46 16.99 -14.08
C VAL A 18 9.41 16.36 -13.05
N ILE A 19 8.85 15.68 -12.03
CA ILE A 19 9.59 14.91 -11.04
C ILE A 19 9.00 13.51 -10.99
N ASN A 20 9.75 12.53 -11.45
CA ASN A 20 9.36 11.13 -11.35
C ASN A 20 9.67 10.57 -9.95
N PRO A 21 8.92 9.57 -9.45
CA PRO A 21 9.15 8.98 -8.13
C PRO A 21 10.58 8.45 -7.90
N ASN A 22 11.29 8.11 -8.95
CA ASN A 22 12.66 7.62 -8.94
C ASN A 22 13.69 8.66 -9.44
N HIS A 23 13.38 9.96 -9.36
CA HIS A 23 14.23 11.05 -9.87
C HIS A 23 15.61 11.11 -9.21
N GLU A 24 15.75 10.66 -7.97
CA GLU A 24 17.03 10.60 -7.26
C GLU A 24 18.00 9.57 -7.86
N SER A 25 17.53 8.74 -8.80
CA SER A 25 18.33 7.72 -9.49
C SER A 25 19.11 6.80 -8.53
N LEU A 26 18.52 6.51 -7.36
CA LEU A 26 19.12 5.61 -6.38
C LEU A 26 19.21 4.19 -6.94
N ASN A 27 20.28 3.49 -6.55
CA ASN A 27 20.57 2.16 -7.10
C ASN A 27 19.78 1.03 -6.41
N TYR A 28 18.51 1.30 -6.10
CA TYR A 28 17.61 0.33 -5.47
C TYR A 28 17.00 -0.62 -6.49
N LYS A 29 16.90 -1.89 -6.11
CA LYS A 29 16.17 -2.93 -6.82
C LYS A 29 15.25 -3.63 -5.82
N LEU A 30 14.06 -3.08 -5.65
CA LEU A 30 13.12 -3.58 -4.67
C LEU A 30 12.45 -4.88 -5.15
N PRO A 31 12.04 -5.76 -4.22
CA PRO A 31 11.26 -6.95 -4.55
C PRO A 31 9.96 -6.60 -5.27
N LYS A 32 9.58 -7.41 -6.27
CA LYS A 32 8.37 -7.17 -7.06
C LYS A 32 7.08 -7.30 -6.25
N LYS A 33 7.09 -8.13 -5.20
CA LYS A 33 5.96 -8.33 -4.28
C LYS A 33 6.27 -7.61 -2.98
N LEU A 34 5.32 -6.86 -2.47
CA LEU A 34 5.47 -6.04 -1.26
C LEU A 34 4.30 -6.25 -0.31
N ILE A 35 4.62 -6.42 0.96
CA ILE A 35 3.68 -6.20 2.08
C ILE A 35 3.83 -4.74 2.50
N TYR A 36 2.76 -3.96 2.35
CA TYR A 36 2.69 -2.57 2.73
C TYR A 36 1.89 -2.48 4.04
N ALA A 37 2.60 -2.31 5.16
CA ALA A 37 2.06 -2.61 6.47
C ALA A 37 1.72 -1.34 7.27
N PHE A 38 0.44 -1.09 7.48
CA PHE A 38 -0.10 -0.04 8.37
C PHE A 38 -0.11 -0.54 9.82
N VAL A 39 1.07 -0.77 10.36
CA VAL A 39 1.28 -1.30 11.71
C VAL A 39 2.42 -0.53 12.40
N THR A 40 2.55 -0.69 13.72
CA THR A 40 3.64 -0.05 14.46
C THR A 40 5.00 -0.64 14.10
N LYS A 41 6.06 0.16 14.32
CA LYS A 41 7.44 -0.31 14.12
C LYS A 41 7.75 -1.56 14.95
N GLU A 42 7.20 -1.65 16.16
CA GLU A 42 7.35 -2.83 17.03
C GLU A 42 6.78 -4.10 16.36
N ASN A 43 5.63 -4.00 15.70
CA ASN A 43 5.04 -5.13 14.99
C ASN A 43 5.88 -5.52 13.75
N ILE A 44 6.45 -4.54 13.04
CA ILE A 44 7.43 -4.81 11.97
C ILE A 44 8.61 -5.62 12.53
N ASP A 45 9.19 -5.17 13.64
CA ASP A 45 10.35 -5.83 14.25
C ASP A 45 10.02 -7.24 14.75
N LYS A 46 8.87 -7.44 15.38
CA LYS A 46 8.37 -8.77 15.78
C LYS A 46 8.18 -9.70 14.59
N PHE A 47 7.70 -9.18 13.46
CA PHE A 47 7.55 -9.96 12.25
C PHE A 47 8.91 -10.34 11.65
N LEU A 48 9.81 -9.36 11.52
CA LEU A 48 11.15 -9.57 10.96
C LEU A 48 11.99 -10.56 11.77
N ALA A 49 11.79 -10.62 13.09
CA ALA A 49 12.49 -11.57 13.96
C ALA A 49 12.26 -13.04 13.60
N ARG A 50 11.25 -13.33 12.77
CA ARG A 50 10.91 -14.70 12.32
C ARG A 50 11.60 -15.12 11.01
N TYR A 51 12.24 -14.17 10.31
CA TYR A 51 12.78 -14.39 8.97
C TYR A 51 14.20 -13.85 8.85
N SER A 52 14.97 -14.42 7.95
CA SER A 52 16.18 -13.77 7.46
C SER A 52 15.80 -12.60 6.56
N TYR A 53 16.33 -11.43 6.84
CA TYR A 53 16.04 -10.22 6.06
C TYR A 53 17.27 -9.36 5.85
N ARG A 54 17.16 -8.45 4.88
CA ARG A 54 18.13 -7.37 4.68
C ARG A 54 17.37 -6.08 4.30
N ILE A 55 17.97 -4.92 4.60
CA ILE A 55 17.46 -3.64 4.12
C ILE A 55 17.92 -3.46 2.67
N VAL A 56 16.98 -3.19 1.78
CA VAL A 56 17.24 -3.04 0.32
C VAL A 56 16.90 -1.66 -0.21
N GLY A 57 16.37 -0.79 0.64
CA GLY A 57 16.07 0.61 0.31
C GLY A 57 15.59 1.36 1.54
N SER A 58 15.62 2.67 1.45
CA SER A 58 15.08 3.59 2.44
C SER A 58 14.66 4.87 1.73
N MET A 59 13.50 5.39 2.06
CA MET A 59 13.06 6.70 1.59
C MET A 59 13.27 7.72 2.70
N GLU A 60 13.95 8.82 2.39
CA GLU A 60 14.14 9.93 3.33
C GLU A 60 13.04 10.96 3.15
N THR A 61 12.33 11.26 4.22
CA THR A 61 11.37 12.36 4.28
C THR A 61 11.53 13.15 5.57
N ILE A 62 10.92 14.33 5.65
CA ILE A 62 10.96 15.17 6.86
C ILE A 62 10.27 14.49 8.04
N SER A 63 9.22 13.71 7.77
CA SER A 63 8.32 13.19 8.81
C SER A 63 8.51 11.71 9.11
N PHE A 64 8.99 10.93 8.15
CA PHE A 64 9.02 9.49 8.26
C PHE A 64 10.04 8.88 7.29
N ASN A 65 10.94 8.05 7.79
CA ASN A 65 12.04 7.45 7.04
C ASN A 65 11.93 5.93 7.05
N PRO A 66 11.05 5.34 6.21
CA PRO A 66 10.82 3.91 6.20
C PRO A 66 11.97 3.16 5.53
N ASN A 67 12.35 2.05 6.13
CA ASN A 67 13.17 1.05 5.47
C ASN A 67 12.31 0.09 4.66
N VAL A 68 12.85 -0.36 3.53
CA VAL A 68 12.32 -1.49 2.78
C VAL A 68 13.15 -2.72 3.10
N TYR A 69 12.52 -3.71 3.67
CA TYR A 69 13.13 -4.98 4.02
C TYR A 69 12.85 -6.00 2.91
N GLU A 70 13.85 -6.75 2.50
CA GLU A 70 13.67 -7.95 1.70
C GLU A 70 13.75 -9.16 2.63
N ILE A 71 12.71 -9.97 2.64
CA ILE A 71 12.64 -11.24 3.37
C ILE A 71 12.68 -12.40 2.39
N ASP A 72 13.25 -13.52 2.81
CA ASP A 72 13.15 -14.79 2.10
C ASP A 72 12.00 -15.61 2.71
N TYR A 73 10.97 -15.83 1.93
CA TYR A 73 9.84 -16.65 2.31
C TYR A 73 9.70 -17.80 1.32
N GLU A 74 10.00 -19.02 1.75
CA GLU A 74 9.93 -20.22 0.92
C GLU A 74 10.67 -20.07 -0.44
N GLY A 75 11.85 -19.46 -0.41
CA GLY A 75 12.65 -19.22 -1.60
C GLY A 75 12.17 -18.05 -2.48
N GLN A 76 11.15 -17.31 -2.05
CA GLN A 76 10.68 -16.10 -2.73
C GLN A 76 11.15 -14.85 -2.00
N LYS A 77 11.60 -13.86 -2.78
CA LYS A 77 11.96 -12.54 -2.24
C LYS A 77 10.70 -11.67 -2.14
N ILE A 78 10.34 -11.30 -0.92
CA ILE A 78 9.18 -10.47 -0.62
C ILE A 78 9.66 -9.21 0.09
N GLY A 79 9.17 -8.06 -0.34
CA GLY A 79 9.38 -6.78 0.31
C GLY A 79 8.44 -6.61 1.51
N LEU A 80 8.92 -5.95 2.54
CA LEU A 80 8.12 -5.44 3.65
C LEU A 80 8.47 -3.98 3.87
N CYS A 81 7.47 -3.13 3.95
CA CYS A 81 7.67 -1.71 4.26
C CYS A 81 6.55 -1.25 5.20
N GLN A 82 6.93 -0.51 6.25
CA GLN A 82 5.95 0.15 7.10
C GLN A 82 5.31 1.30 6.31
N ALA A 83 3.98 1.35 6.30
CA ALA A 83 3.22 2.42 5.69
C ALA A 83 3.02 3.59 6.67
N PRO A 84 3.14 4.84 6.23
CA PRO A 84 2.75 6.00 7.03
C PRO A 84 1.22 6.16 7.05
N LEU A 85 0.71 6.84 8.07
CA LEU A 85 -0.70 7.22 8.13
C LEU A 85 -1.00 8.42 7.24
N GLY A 86 -2.20 8.40 6.66
CA GLY A 86 -2.74 9.47 5.80
C GLY A 86 -2.47 9.23 4.32
N ALA A 87 -3.49 9.47 3.51
CA ALA A 87 -3.47 9.19 2.08
C ALA A 87 -2.29 9.85 1.34
N PRO A 88 -1.94 11.13 1.55
CA PRO A 88 -0.83 11.76 0.85
C PRO A 88 0.51 11.06 1.11
N ALA A 89 0.84 10.82 2.37
CA ALA A 89 2.11 10.21 2.73
C ALA A 89 2.19 8.74 2.29
N ALA A 90 1.10 7.99 2.46
CA ALA A 90 1.03 6.60 2.05
C ALA A 90 1.18 6.46 0.52
N THR A 91 0.52 7.34 -0.24
CA THR A 91 0.58 7.30 -1.71
C THR A 91 1.95 7.75 -2.23
N GLN A 92 2.54 8.80 -1.66
CA GLN A 92 3.89 9.25 -2.02
C GLN A 92 4.94 8.13 -1.84
N LEU A 93 4.90 7.43 -0.69
CA LEU A 93 5.79 6.31 -0.47
C LEU A 93 5.50 5.15 -1.43
N LEU A 94 4.24 4.87 -1.72
CA LEU A 94 3.85 3.81 -2.66
C LEU A 94 4.34 4.10 -4.08
N ASP A 95 4.24 5.34 -4.55
CA ASP A 95 4.79 5.79 -5.84
C ASP A 95 6.30 5.56 -5.91
N TRP A 96 7.02 5.95 -4.86
CA TRP A 96 8.45 5.73 -4.76
C TRP A 96 8.79 4.24 -4.83
N LEU A 97 8.09 3.39 -4.07
CA LEU A 97 8.26 1.93 -4.09
C LEU A 97 8.04 1.32 -5.48
N ILE A 98 6.99 1.78 -6.18
CA ILE A 98 6.68 1.36 -7.56
C ILE A 98 7.77 1.83 -8.53
N GLY A 99 8.25 3.06 -8.37
CA GLY A 99 9.34 3.62 -9.16
C GLY A 99 10.63 2.82 -9.06
N TYR A 100 10.90 2.17 -7.91
CA TYR A 100 12.06 1.30 -7.68
C TYR A 100 11.80 -0.20 -7.87
N GLY A 101 10.65 -0.58 -8.45
CA GLY A 101 10.48 -1.94 -8.99
C GLY A 101 9.35 -2.78 -8.40
N VAL A 102 8.64 -2.30 -7.38
CA VAL A 102 7.46 -2.99 -6.84
C VAL A 102 6.36 -3.10 -7.91
N LYS A 103 5.69 -4.25 -8.01
CA LYS A 103 4.65 -4.53 -8.99
C LYS A 103 3.35 -5.06 -8.39
N GLN A 104 3.43 -5.69 -7.23
CA GLN A 104 2.30 -6.26 -6.53
C GLN A 104 2.37 -5.84 -5.07
N VAL A 105 1.29 -5.29 -4.55
CA VAL A 105 1.21 -4.78 -3.18
C VAL A 105 0.05 -5.44 -2.47
N LEU A 106 0.35 -6.01 -1.30
CA LEU A 106 -0.64 -6.40 -0.32
C LEU A 106 -0.59 -5.39 0.82
N ALA A 107 -1.59 -4.54 0.93
CA ALA A 107 -1.75 -3.65 2.06
C ALA A 107 -2.39 -4.39 3.23
N VAL A 108 -1.80 -4.27 4.42
CA VAL A 108 -2.28 -4.90 5.64
C VAL A 108 -2.28 -3.89 6.79
N GLY A 109 -3.26 -3.99 7.68
CA GLY A 109 -3.38 -3.10 8.83
C GLY A 109 -4.53 -3.50 9.72
N SER A 110 -4.82 -2.72 10.74
CA SER A 110 -6.02 -2.83 11.55
C SER A 110 -7.05 -1.79 11.13
N CYS A 111 -8.32 -2.09 11.30
CA CYS A 111 -9.42 -1.14 11.08
C CYS A 111 -10.37 -1.14 12.27
N GLY A 112 -11.15 -0.06 12.40
CA GLY A 112 -12.35 -0.06 13.22
C GLY A 112 -13.52 -0.57 12.40
N SER A 113 -14.30 -1.50 12.96
CA SER A 113 -15.55 -1.96 12.34
C SER A 113 -16.71 -1.08 12.78
N LEU A 114 -17.63 -0.79 11.84
CA LEU A 114 -18.95 -0.22 12.13
C LEU A 114 -20.02 -1.30 12.32
N GLU A 115 -19.66 -2.55 12.01
CA GLU A 115 -20.48 -3.73 12.23
C GLU A 115 -19.96 -4.53 13.42
N ASP A 116 -20.78 -5.42 13.96
CA ASP A 116 -20.47 -6.23 15.13
C ASP A 116 -19.66 -7.48 14.73
N PHE A 117 -18.36 -7.29 14.51
CA PHE A 117 -17.42 -8.36 14.23
C PHE A 117 -16.61 -8.71 15.48
N GLU A 118 -16.20 -9.97 15.59
CA GLU A 118 -15.27 -10.37 16.65
C GLU A 118 -13.86 -9.84 16.38
N GLU A 119 -13.10 -9.57 17.44
CA GLU A 119 -11.70 -9.17 17.30
C GLU A 119 -10.88 -10.28 16.62
N ASN A 120 -9.90 -9.88 15.80
CA ASN A 120 -9.03 -10.75 15.03
C ASN A 120 -9.69 -11.50 13.85
N GLU A 121 -10.85 -11.08 13.42
CA GLU A 121 -11.41 -11.48 12.13
C GLU A 121 -10.84 -10.62 11.00
N PHE A 122 -10.83 -11.14 9.78
CA PHE A 122 -10.32 -10.42 8.62
C PHE A 122 -11.45 -9.67 7.90
N VAL A 123 -11.19 -8.41 7.58
CA VAL A 123 -12.04 -7.62 6.67
C VAL A 123 -11.25 -7.43 5.37
N ILE A 124 -11.85 -7.83 4.25
CA ILE A 124 -11.26 -7.63 2.93
C ILE A 124 -12.09 -6.57 2.20
N PRO A 125 -11.59 -5.33 2.08
CA PRO A 125 -12.34 -4.29 1.39
C PRO A 125 -12.44 -4.63 -0.11
N THR A 126 -13.65 -4.58 -0.64
CA THR A 126 -13.92 -4.73 -2.08
C THR A 126 -14.00 -3.36 -2.75
N LYS A 127 -14.33 -2.32 -1.98
CA LYS A 127 -14.57 -0.96 -2.43
C LYS A 127 -14.13 0.05 -1.38
N ALA A 128 -13.60 1.18 -1.81
CA ALA A 128 -13.22 2.30 -0.95
C ALA A 128 -13.94 3.59 -1.35
N ILE A 129 -14.53 4.28 -0.36
CA ILE A 129 -15.10 5.62 -0.57
C ILE A 129 -13.96 6.63 -0.69
N ARG A 130 -14.10 7.55 -1.62
CA ARG A 130 -13.11 8.60 -1.91
C ARG A 130 -13.47 9.89 -1.18
N ASP A 131 -13.33 9.87 0.13
CA ASP A 131 -13.57 11.05 0.99
C ASP A 131 -12.24 11.72 1.41
N GLU A 132 -11.34 11.86 0.43
CA GLU A 132 -10.03 12.50 0.59
C GLU A 132 -9.58 13.10 -0.76
N GLY A 133 -8.54 13.93 -0.78
CA GLY A 133 -8.12 14.62 -1.99
C GLY A 133 -7.06 13.91 -2.82
N THR A 134 -6.28 13.02 -2.22
CA THR A 134 -5.09 12.43 -2.84
C THR A 134 -5.42 11.56 -4.04
N SER A 135 -6.43 10.70 -3.92
CA SER A 135 -6.81 9.78 -5.00
C SER A 135 -7.30 10.49 -6.25
N LEU A 136 -7.76 11.74 -6.14
CA LEU A 136 -8.19 12.57 -7.26
C LEU A 136 -7.03 12.98 -8.17
N HIS A 137 -5.78 12.91 -7.70
CA HIS A 137 -4.59 13.14 -8.53
C HIS A 137 -4.21 11.93 -9.37
N TYR A 138 -4.76 10.75 -9.05
CA TYR A 138 -4.40 9.48 -9.72
C TYR A 138 -5.51 8.95 -10.62
N LEU A 139 -6.76 9.21 -10.28
CA LEU A 139 -7.93 8.71 -11.02
C LEU A 139 -8.99 9.80 -11.17
N PRO A 140 -9.76 9.81 -12.27
CA PRO A 140 -10.89 10.73 -12.45
C PRO A 140 -11.82 10.72 -11.24
N ALA A 141 -12.51 11.84 -10.98
CA ALA A 141 -13.43 11.96 -9.87
C ALA A 141 -14.53 10.91 -9.93
N SER A 142 -14.73 10.23 -8.81
CA SER A 142 -15.82 9.28 -8.58
C SER A 142 -16.07 9.19 -7.08
N GLU A 143 -17.22 8.67 -6.66
CA GLU A 143 -17.54 8.51 -5.24
C GLU A 143 -16.69 7.42 -4.56
N SER A 144 -16.25 6.44 -5.34
CA SER A 144 -15.54 5.26 -4.82
C SER A 144 -14.61 4.67 -5.84
N ILE A 145 -13.73 3.79 -5.38
CA ILE A 145 -12.82 2.97 -6.18
C ILE A 145 -13.07 1.51 -5.80
N GLU A 146 -13.19 0.65 -6.82
CA GLU A 146 -13.25 -0.80 -6.62
C GLU A 146 -11.84 -1.39 -6.62
N LEU A 147 -11.61 -2.36 -5.75
CA LEU A 147 -10.37 -3.10 -5.71
C LEU A 147 -10.35 -4.15 -6.82
N ASN A 148 -9.15 -4.65 -7.15
CA ASN A 148 -9.00 -5.70 -8.16
C ASN A 148 -9.68 -6.99 -7.70
N SER A 149 -10.83 -7.33 -8.29
CA SER A 149 -11.67 -8.46 -7.87
C SER A 149 -10.93 -9.82 -7.91
N LYS A 150 -10.05 -10.04 -8.88
CA LYS A 150 -9.26 -11.28 -8.95
C LYS A 150 -8.28 -11.39 -7.79
N PHE A 151 -7.71 -10.26 -7.36
CA PHE A 151 -6.80 -10.24 -6.22
C PHE A 151 -7.57 -10.45 -4.91
N VAL A 152 -8.71 -9.78 -4.74
CA VAL A 152 -9.63 -9.95 -3.61
C VAL A 152 -10.01 -11.43 -3.47
N GLN A 153 -10.59 -12.03 -4.50
CA GLN A 153 -10.98 -13.46 -4.50
C GLN A 153 -9.82 -14.40 -4.15
N ARG A 154 -8.61 -14.07 -4.61
CA ARG A 154 -7.44 -14.89 -4.27
C ARG A 154 -7.07 -14.81 -2.81
N VAL A 155 -7.14 -13.60 -2.21
CA VAL A 155 -6.89 -13.39 -0.77
C VAL A 155 -7.94 -14.12 0.07
N GLU A 156 -9.22 -13.98 -0.29
CA GLU A 156 -10.34 -14.68 0.35
C GLU A 156 -10.12 -16.20 0.37
N GLN A 157 -9.83 -16.78 -0.79
CA GLN A 157 -9.61 -18.21 -0.91
C GLN A 157 -8.47 -18.69 0.01
N ILE A 158 -7.36 -17.93 0.05
CA ILE A 158 -6.23 -18.28 0.92
C ILE A 158 -6.63 -18.22 2.38
N LEU A 159 -7.33 -17.18 2.82
CA LEU A 159 -7.73 -17.05 4.21
C LEU A 159 -8.75 -18.13 4.62
N GLN A 160 -9.66 -18.50 3.71
CA GLN A 160 -10.60 -19.62 3.91
C GLN A 160 -9.88 -20.97 4.02
N ASP A 161 -8.87 -21.19 3.17
CA ASP A 161 -8.04 -22.43 3.22
C ASP A 161 -7.32 -22.56 4.58
N PHE A 162 -7.03 -21.45 5.26
CA PHE A 162 -6.47 -21.41 6.60
C PHE A 162 -7.54 -21.33 7.71
N ASN A 163 -8.82 -21.48 7.39
CA ASN A 163 -9.96 -21.41 8.32
C ASN A 163 -10.11 -20.08 9.08
N TYR A 164 -9.71 -18.96 8.48
CA TYR A 164 -10.00 -17.64 9.03
C TYR A 164 -11.41 -17.19 8.69
N ARG A 165 -12.06 -16.49 9.61
CA ARG A 165 -13.32 -15.78 9.35
C ARG A 165 -13.04 -14.51 8.57
N ILE A 166 -13.86 -14.22 7.59
CA ILE A 166 -13.69 -13.13 6.63
C ILE A 166 -15.00 -12.37 6.51
N HIS A 167 -14.90 -11.06 6.41
CA HIS A 167 -15.98 -10.12 6.10
C HIS A 167 -15.56 -9.27 4.89
N GLU A 168 -16.56 -8.84 4.10
CA GLU A 168 -16.38 -7.97 2.93
C GLU A 168 -17.00 -6.58 3.15
#